data_5c8ca2017fd9988e06a9c95cfc7ac6f0
#
_entry.id   5c8ca2017fd9988e06a9c95cfc7ac6f0
#
_cell.length_a   1.000
_cell.length_b   1.000
_cell.length_c   1.000
_cell.angle_alpha   90.00
_cell.angle_beta   90.00
_cell.angle_gamma   90.00
#
_symmetry.space_group_name_H-M   'P 1'
#
loop_
_entity.id
_entity.type
_entity.pdbx_description
1 polymer ?
#
loop_
_entity_poly.entity_id
_entity_poly.type
_entity_poly.pdbx_seq_one_letter_code
_entity_poly.pdbx_strand_id
1 'polypeptide(L)'
;SGLRIERDLPDALSLDRERSIAVFRLVQEALTNVQKHARATQVDLVLETRDDRLCLRLRDNGIGLDPSKTRKLKSHGLRGMKHRVDAFGGRFDIGAAPGGGTVMTVEIPLTDLP
;
A
#
# COMPACT_ATOMS: atom_id res chain seq x y z
N SER A 1 2.27 -20.83 -11.46
CA SER A 1 1.83 -20.31 -10.17
C SER A 1 1.54 -18.83 -10.28
N GLY A 2 0.30 -18.48 -10.48
CA GLY A 2 -0.09 -17.11 -10.61
C GLY A 2 -0.40 -16.46 -9.26
N LEU A 3 -0.09 -15.19 -9.18
CA LEU A 3 -0.53 -14.36 -8.07
C LEU A 3 -1.93 -13.85 -8.41
N ARG A 4 -2.88 -14.14 -7.54
CA ARG A 4 -4.26 -13.72 -7.74
C ARG A 4 -4.46 -12.35 -7.09
N ILE A 5 -5.00 -11.39 -7.86
CA ILE A 5 -5.23 -10.04 -7.38
C ILE A 5 -6.72 -9.74 -7.42
N GLU A 6 -7.29 -9.47 -6.23
CA GLU A 6 -8.66 -9.00 -6.11
C GLU A 6 -8.62 -7.49 -5.93
N ARG A 7 -9.44 -6.78 -6.70
CA ARG A 7 -9.44 -5.31 -6.68
C ARG A 7 -10.82 -4.78 -6.39
N ASP A 8 -10.86 -3.76 -5.56
CA ASP A 8 -12.07 -2.98 -5.31
C ASP A 8 -11.71 -1.53 -5.55
N LEU A 9 -11.95 -1.04 -6.76
CA LEU A 9 -11.59 0.30 -7.20
C LEU A 9 -12.84 1.09 -7.54
N PRO A 10 -12.87 2.39 -7.25
CA PRO A 10 -14.00 3.22 -7.67
C PRO A 10 -14.09 3.28 -9.20
N ASP A 11 -15.30 3.37 -9.73
CA ASP A 11 -15.52 3.51 -11.16
C ASP A 11 -14.92 4.80 -11.71
N ALA A 12 -14.94 5.85 -10.89
CA ALA A 12 -14.36 7.12 -11.27
C ALA A 12 -13.54 7.64 -10.09
N LEU A 13 -12.24 7.70 -10.28
CA LEU A 13 -11.33 8.26 -9.30
C LEU A 13 -10.56 9.38 -9.97
N SER A 14 -10.81 10.61 -9.52
CA SER A 14 -10.12 11.77 -10.05
C SER A 14 -9.06 12.22 -9.07
N LEU A 15 -7.80 12.07 -9.47
CA LEU A 15 -6.65 12.47 -8.69
C LEU A 15 -5.81 13.44 -9.50
N ASP A 16 -5.17 14.37 -8.82
CA ASP A 16 -4.17 15.19 -9.48
C ASP A 16 -2.98 14.33 -9.90
N ARG A 17 -2.12 14.91 -10.71
CA ARG A 17 -0.99 14.17 -11.29
C ARG A 17 -0.05 13.63 -10.22
N GLU A 18 0.26 14.43 -9.22
CA GLU A 18 1.21 14.03 -8.19
C GLU A 18 0.69 12.87 -7.35
N ARG A 19 -0.59 12.93 -6.98
CA ARG A 19 -1.21 11.84 -6.22
C ARG A 19 -1.36 10.59 -7.06
N SER A 20 -1.68 10.74 -8.35
CA SER A 20 -1.77 9.60 -9.26
C SER A 20 -0.44 8.87 -9.37
N ILE A 21 0.65 9.62 -9.52
CA ILE A 21 1.99 9.03 -9.59
C ILE A 21 2.33 8.34 -8.28
N ALA A 22 2.03 8.97 -7.14
CA ALA A 22 2.32 8.39 -5.84
C ALA A 22 1.57 7.07 -5.64
N VAL A 23 0.27 7.04 -5.94
CA VAL A 23 -0.53 5.82 -5.82
C VAL A 23 0.02 4.72 -6.71
N PHE A 24 0.33 5.04 -7.98
CA PHE A 24 0.89 4.06 -8.90
C PHE A 24 2.18 3.44 -8.34
N ARG A 25 3.08 4.27 -7.83
CA ARG A 25 4.34 3.79 -7.30
C ARG A 25 4.17 3.01 -6.02
N LEU A 26 3.23 3.40 -5.16
CA LEU A 26 2.91 2.65 -3.95
C LEU A 26 2.42 1.25 -4.28
N VAL A 27 1.48 1.15 -5.21
CA VAL A 27 0.94 -0.15 -5.62
C VAL A 27 2.03 -1.00 -6.27
N GLN A 28 2.80 -0.41 -7.17
CA GLN A 28 3.88 -1.10 -7.85
C GLN A 28 4.90 -1.68 -6.87
N GLU A 29 5.33 -0.87 -5.91
CA GLU A 29 6.31 -1.30 -4.92
C GLU A 29 5.74 -2.37 -4.00
N ALA A 30 4.50 -2.21 -3.59
CA ALA A 30 3.85 -3.19 -2.71
C ALA A 30 3.70 -4.54 -3.41
N LEU A 31 3.28 -4.54 -4.67
CA LEU A 31 3.15 -5.78 -5.44
C LEU A 31 4.52 -6.43 -5.69
N THR A 32 5.55 -5.62 -5.92
CA THR A 32 6.90 -6.13 -6.08
C THR A 32 7.37 -6.83 -4.80
N ASN A 33 7.10 -6.22 -3.65
CA ASN A 33 7.46 -6.82 -2.37
C ASN A 33 6.73 -8.14 -2.14
N VAL A 34 5.46 -8.21 -2.50
CA VAL A 34 4.69 -9.45 -2.37
C VAL A 34 5.31 -10.56 -3.23
N GLN A 35 5.66 -10.25 -4.47
CA GLN A 35 6.24 -11.23 -5.37
C GLN A 35 7.59 -11.74 -4.87
N LYS A 36 8.41 -10.86 -4.33
CA LYS A 36 9.77 -11.23 -3.92
C LYS A 36 9.84 -11.90 -2.56
N HIS A 37 8.98 -11.54 -1.63
CA HIS A 37 9.21 -11.88 -0.24
C HIS A 37 8.07 -12.60 0.47
N ALA A 38 6.84 -12.47 -0.02
CA ALA A 38 5.69 -12.94 0.76
C ALA A 38 5.27 -14.37 0.48
N ARG A 39 5.66 -14.94 -0.66
CA ARG A 39 5.19 -16.25 -1.11
C ARG A 39 3.66 -16.32 -1.11
N ALA A 40 3.03 -15.23 -1.46
CA ALA A 40 1.58 -15.14 -1.45
C ALA A 40 1.01 -15.77 -2.72
N THR A 41 -0.22 -16.31 -2.59
CA THR A 41 -1.01 -16.77 -3.73
C THR A 41 -2.15 -15.81 -4.05
N GLN A 42 -2.43 -14.87 -3.15
CA GLN A 42 -3.51 -13.93 -3.33
C GLN A 42 -3.15 -12.57 -2.74
N VAL A 43 -3.52 -11.53 -3.46
CA VAL A 43 -3.41 -10.14 -3.01
C VAL A 43 -4.77 -9.46 -3.19
N ASP A 44 -5.23 -8.79 -2.14
CA ASP A 44 -6.44 -7.97 -2.20
C ASP A 44 -6.03 -6.51 -2.20
N LEU A 45 -6.53 -5.77 -3.15
CA LEU A 45 -6.25 -4.34 -3.28
C LEU A 45 -7.55 -3.56 -3.24
N VAL A 46 -7.66 -2.67 -2.26
CA VAL A 46 -8.82 -1.78 -2.11
C VAL A 46 -8.33 -0.35 -2.22
N LEU A 47 -8.97 0.42 -3.07
CA LEU A 47 -8.68 1.84 -3.24
C LEU A 47 -10.02 2.57 -3.20
N GLU A 48 -10.19 3.46 -2.24
CA GLU A 48 -11.44 4.18 -2.07
C GLU A 48 -11.19 5.60 -1.59
N THR A 49 -12.19 6.46 -1.73
CA THR A 49 -12.14 7.80 -1.18
C THR A 49 -13.14 7.89 -0.02
N ARG A 50 -12.72 8.52 1.05
CA ARG A 50 -13.55 8.69 2.25
C ARG A 50 -13.13 9.96 2.97
N ASP A 51 -14.10 10.83 3.25
CA ASP A 51 -13.86 12.04 4.04
C ASP A 51 -12.70 12.89 3.49
N ASP A 52 -12.70 13.10 2.18
CA ASP A 52 -11.67 13.87 1.49
C ASP A 52 -10.27 13.27 1.62
N ARG A 53 -10.23 11.95 1.79
CA ARG A 53 -8.99 11.20 1.84
C ARG A 53 -9.04 10.03 0.86
N LEU A 54 -7.89 9.72 0.30
CA LEU A 54 -7.70 8.53 -0.49
C LEU A 54 -7.17 7.44 0.44
N CYS A 55 -7.86 6.31 0.48
CA CYS A 55 -7.50 5.17 1.32
C CYS A 55 -7.11 4.01 0.43
N LEU A 56 -5.90 3.50 0.64
CA LEU A 56 -5.36 2.36 -0.09
C LEU A 56 -5.06 1.28 0.93
N ARG A 57 -5.58 0.07 0.67
CA ARG A 57 -5.24 -1.09 1.49
C ARG A 57 -4.83 -2.23 0.57
N LEU A 58 -3.68 -2.80 0.85
CA LEU A 58 -3.18 -3.95 0.13
C LEU A 58 -2.84 -5.04 1.14
N ARG A 59 -3.49 -6.20 0.98
CA ARG A 59 -3.29 -7.34 1.85
C ARG A 59 -2.87 -8.54 1.04
N ASP A 60 -1.87 -9.26 1.50
CA ASP A 60 -1.48 -10.55 0.93
C ASP A 60 -1.69 -11.66 1.96
N ASN A 61 -1.73 -12.90 1.45
CA ASN A 61 -1.87 -14.09 2.28
C ASN A 61 -0.57 -14.88 2.39
N GLY A 62 0.56 -14.18 2.25
CA GLY A 62 1.87 -14.83 2.28
C GLY A 62 2.36 -15.13 3.68
N ILE A 63 3.68 -15.22 3.80
CA ILE A 63 4.32 -15.60 5.07
C ILE A 63 4.34 -14.45 6.09
N GLY A 64 3.98 -13.26 5.65
CA GLY A 64 4.01 -12.08 6.51
C GLY A 64 5.39 -11.44 6.58
N LEU A 65 5.47 -10.34 7.30
CA LEU A 65 6.73 -9.64 7.52
C LEU A 65 7.39 -10.12 8.80
N ASP A 66 8.70 -10.24 8.72
CA ASP A 66 9.52 -10.43 9.90
C ASP A 66 9.52 -9.10 10.67
N PRO A 67 9.05 -9.08 11.92
CA PRO A 67 9.03 -7.83 12.70
C PRO A 67 10.38 -7.14 12.79
N SER A 68 11.46 -7.88 12.81
CA SER A 68 12.80 -7.28 12.88
C SER A 68 13.13 -6.52 11.60
N LYS A 69 12.67 -7.01 10.45
CA LYS A 69 12.90 -6.34 9.17
C LYS A 69 12.01 -5.11 9.03
N THR A 70 10.76 -5.20 9.46
CA THR A 70 9.84 -4.08 9.43
C THR A 70 10.33 -2.93 10.30
N ARG A 71 10.78 -3.27 11.51
CA ARG A 71 11.25 -2.27 12.47
C ARG A 71 12.40 -1.43 11.93
N LYS A 72 13.27 -2.07 11.17
CA LYS A 72 14.46 -1.38 10.66
C LYS A 72 14.21 -0.64 9.36
N LEU A 73 13.08 -0.88 8.71
CA LEU A 73 12.77 -0.29 7.40
C LEU A 73 13.96 -0.36 6.45
N LYS A 74 14.65 -1.51 6.46
CA LYS A 74 15.86 -1.67 5.66
C LYS A 74 15.59 -1.69 4.17
N SER A 75 14.37 -2.04 3.79
CA SER A 75 13.98 -2.02 2.39
C SER A 75 13.90 -0.59 1.90
N HIS A 76 14.65 -0.28 0.85
CA HIS A 76 14.55 1.03 0.21
C HIS A 76 13.13 1.28 -0.28
N GLY A 77 12.43 0.23 -0.70
CA GLY A 77 11.05 0.34 -1.15
C GLY A 77 10.12 0.81 -0.05
N LEU A 78 10.22 0.20 1.14
CA LEU A 78 9.35 0.59 2.26
C LEU A 78 9.63 2.03 2.71
N ARG A 79 10.89 2.42 2.77
CA ARG A 79 11.26 3.80 3.10
C ARG A 79 10.71 4.78 2.07
N GLY A 80 10.83 4.43 0.80
CA GLY A 80 10.33 5.26 -0.28
C GLY A 80 8.82 5.42 -0.23
N MET A 81 8.10 4.34 0.06
CA MET A 81 6.66 4.39 0.21
C MET A 81 6.25 5.32 1.35
N LYS A 82 6.85 5.15 2.52
CA LYS A 82 6.54 5.99 3.67
C LYS A 82 6.87 7.46 3.38
N HIS A 83 8.00 7.71 2.76
CA HIS A 83 8.43 9.06 2.43
C HIS A 83 7.44 9.76 1.49
N ARG A 84 6.96 9.04 0.47
CA ARG A 84 5.98 9.59 -0.46
C ARG A 84 4.68 9.96 0.24
N VAL A 85 4.20 9.07 1.12
CA VAL A 85 2.96 9.30 1.86
C VAL A 85 3.13 10.49 2.82
N ASP A 86 4.25 10.54 3.52
CA ASP A 86 4.54 11.63 4.46
C ASP A 86 4.56 12.98 3.73
N ALA A 87 5.05 13.01 2.50
CA ALA A 87 5.13 14.26 1.71
C ALA A 87 3.75 14.85 1.44
N PHE A 88 2.70 14.05 1.42
CA PHE A 88 1.33 14.52 1.27
C PHE A 88 0.64 14.79 2.61
N GLY A 89 1.33 14.58 3.72
CA GLY A 89 0.70 14.68 5.02
C GLY A 89 -0.19 13.49 5.35
N GLY A 90 0.08 12.36 4.73
CA GLY A 90 -0.71 11.16 4.91
C GLY A 90 -0.18 10.24 5.99
N ARG A 91 -0.75 9.03 6.05
CA ARG A 91 -0.37 8.00 7.02
C ARG A 91 -0.04 6.72 6.27
N PHE A 92 1.00 6.05 6.75
CA PHE A 92 1.46 4.78 6.20
C PHE A 92 1.63 3.78 7.35
N ASP A 93 0.93 2.66 7.27
CA ASP A 93 1.05 1.57 8.22
C ASP A 93 1.25 0.26 7.48
N ILE A 94 2.07 -0.61 8.04
CA ILE A 94 2.27 -1.95 7.51
C ILE A 94 2.42 -2.90 8.70
N GLY A 95 1.78 -4.05 8.63
CA GLY A 95 1.82 -5.00 9.71
C GLY A 95 1.28 -6.36 9.31
N ALA A 96 1.14 -7.23 10.31
CA ALA A 96 0.61 -8.57 10.10
C ALA A 96 -0.88 -8.53 9.83
N ALA A 97 -1.32 -9.30 8.84
CA ALA A 97 -2.74 -9.45 8.55
C ALA A 97 -3.34 -10.52 9.44
N PRO A 98 -4.61 -10.36 9.89
CA PRO A 98 -5.30 -11.42 10.61
C PRO A 98 -5.35 -12.69 9.76
N GLY A 99 -5.01 -13.82 10.35
CA GLY A 99 -5.01 -15.09 9.64
C GLY A 99 -3.77 -15.37 8.82
N GLY A 100 -2.79 -14.47 8.83
CA GLY A 100 -1.53 -14.63 8.12
C GLY A 100 -1.34 -13.64 6.99
N GLY A 101 -0.08 -13.40 6.65
CA GLY A 101 0.27 -12.46 5.60
C GLY A 101 0.52 -11.05 6.12
N THR A 102 0.43 -10.10 5.22
CA THR A 102 0.78 -8.70 5.50
C THR A 102 -0.33 -7.79 5.02
N VAL A 103 -0.58 -6.71 5.74
CA VAL A 103 -1.49 -5.65 5.32
C VAL A 103 -0.76 -4.31 5.34
N MET A 104 -0.86 -3.58 4.24
CA MET A 104 -0.37 -2.21 4.12
C MET A 104 -1.58 -1.29 4.00
N THR A 105 -1.62 -0.25 4.80
CA THR A 105 -2.69 0.73 4.79
C THR A 105 -2.10 2.11 4.60
N VAL A 106 -2.66 2.86 3.65
CA VAL A 106 -2.19 4.20 3.31
C VAL A 106 -3.38 5.13 3.25
N GLU A 107 -3.25 6.31 3.84
CA GLU A 107 -4.21 7.39 3.69
C GLU A 107 -3.49 8.63 3.18
N ILE A 108 -4.05 9.25 2.16
CA ILE A 108 -3.50 10.48 1.58
C ILE A 108 -4.60 11.53 1.50
N PRO A 109 -4.40 12.72 2.06
CA PRO A 109 -5.38 13.80 1.88
C PRO A 109 -5.54 14.13 0.40
N LEU A 110 -6.77 14.37 -0.03
CA LEU A 110 -7.06 14.68 -1.43
C LEU A 110 -6.81 16.15 -1.77
N THR A 111 -6.71 16.99 -0.77
CA THR A 111 -6.43 18.41 -0.94
C THR A 111 -5.19 18.77 -0.16
N ASP A 112 -4.41 19.69 -0.69
CA ASP A 112 -3.24 20.18 0.01
C ASP A 112 -3.68 21.04 1.19
N LEU A 113 -2.92 20.98 2.27
CA LEU A 113 -3.18 21.83 3.43
C LEU A 113 -2.88 23.28 3.05
N PRO A 114 -3.70 24.24 3.54
CA PRO A 114 -3.45 25.65 3.28
C PRO A 114 -2.15 26.14 3.89
#